data_dcd8bdaf7503f27787684b26df1cb688
#
_entry.id   dcd8bdaf7503f27787684b26df1cb688
#
_cell.length_a   1.000
_cell.length_b   1.000
_cell.length_c   1.000
_cell.angle_alpha   90.00
_cell.angle_beta   90.00
_cell.angle_gamma   90.00
#
_symmetry.space_group_name_H-M   'P 1'
#
loop_
_entity.id
_entity.type
_entity.pdbx_description
1 polymer ?
#
loop_
_entity_poly.entity_id
_entity_poly.type
_entity_poly.pdbx_seq_one_letter_code
_entity_poly.pdbx_strand_id
1 'polypeptide(L)'
;QFLPIADMIAVGGKIAADGYTATDSKIYVAEDFATDENGAKLDIGETSTAKIVDLVAQARTIVWNGTLGMVEDERFEKASLAVAEAMGSTDALTVVGGGDTTGYVEKVLRRNPNLHFNLISTGGGASLELLSGKKLPGLEVLQDN
;
A
#
# COMPACT_ATOMS: atom_id res chain seq x y z
N GLN A 1 -4.54 3.07 14.86
CA GLN A 1 -5.55 2.02 14.98
C GLN A 1 -4.97 0.61 14.87
N PHE A 2 -4.05 0.39 13.92
CA PHE A 2 -3.45 -0.92 13.68
C PHE A 2 -2.11 -1.13 14.38
N LEU A 3 -1.51 -0.10 14.98
CA LEU A 3 -0.22 -0.22 15.66
C LEU A 3 -0.13 -1.37 16.65
N PRO A 4 -1.18 -1.65 17.47
CA PRO A 4 -1.07 -2.74 18.44
C PRO A 4 -1.03 -4.14 17.81
N ILE A 5 -1.47 -4.28 16.57
CA ILE A 5 -1.58 -5.60 15.92
C ILE A 5 -0.64 -5.77 14.72
N ALA A 6 -0.08 -4.68 14.20
CA ALA A 6 0.82 -4.73 13.06
C ALA A 6 2.28 -4.81 13.54
N ASP A 7 3.09 -5.58 12.83
CA ASP A 7 4.54 -5.61 13.06
C ASP A 7 5.20 -4.40 12.40
N MET A 8 4.66 -3.96 11.26
CA MET A 8 5.18 -2.82 10.52
C MET A 8 4.04 -2.12 9.78
N ILE A 9 4.07 -0.81 9.76
CA ILE A 9 3.13 0.01 8.98
C ILE A 9 3.95 0.86 8.02
N ALA A 10 3.63 0.78 6.74
CA ALA A 10 4.25 1.64 5.74
C ALA A 10 3.25 2.72 5.32
N VAL A 11 3.69 3.96 5.36
CA VAL A 11 2.87 5.12 5.01
C VAL A 11 3.43 5.75 3.74
N GLY A 12 2.59 5.82 2.73
CA GLY A 12 2.93 6.44 1.46
C GLY A 12 1.82 7.40 1.02
N GLY A 13 1.79 7.71 -0.27
CA GLY A 13 0.75 8.52 -0.85
C GLY A 13 0.66 9.91 -0.26
N LYS A 14 -0.54 10.42 -0.17
CA LYS A 14 -0.79 11.79 0.25
C LYS A 14 -0.35 12.07 1.69
N ILE A 15 -0.53 11.12 2.59
CA ILE A 15 -0.12 11.29 4.00
C ILE A 15 1.37 11.56 4.08
N ALA A 16 2.18 10.77 3.41
CA ALA A 16 3.63 10.96 3.40
C ALA A 16 4.01 12.26 2.66
N ALA A 17 3.36 12.53 1.53
CA ALA A 17 3.61 13.74 0.74
C ALA A 17 3.31 15.02 1.52
N ASP A 18 2.33 14.97 2.40
CA ASP A 18 1.95 16.12 3.23
C ASP A 18 2.81 16.28 4.50
N GLY A 19 3.83 15.43 4.66
CA GLY A 19 4.82 15.61 5.71
C GLY A 19 4.56 14.86 7.00
N TYR A 20 3.76 13.80 6.95
CA TYR A 20 3.54 12.97 8.14
C TYR A 20 4.86 12.49 8.74
N THR A 21 4.96 12.56 10.06
CA THR A 21 6.13 12.09 10.81
C THR A 21 5.76 10.86 11.63
N ALA A 22 6.59 9.82 11.54
CA ALA A 22 6.38 8.59 12.28
C ALA A 22 6.40 8.82 13.78
N THR A 23 5.42 8.24 14.48
CA THR A 23 5.30 8.34 15.94
C THR A 23 5.74 7.06 16.64
N ASP A 24 6.13 6.05 15.89
CA ASP A 24 6.54 4.74 16.41
C ASP A 24 7.56 4.11 15.47
N SER A 25 8.49 3.32 16.01
CA SER A 25 9.52 2.65 15.22
C SER A 25 8.95 1.61 14.24
N LYS A 26 7.71 1.17 14.43
CA LYS A 26 7.02 0.27 13.51
C LYS A 26 6.54 0.97 12.25
N ILE A 27 6.57 2.29 12.19
CA ILE A 27 6.05 3.06 11.07
C ILE A 27 7.21 3.48 10.17
N TYR A 28 7.14 3.03 8.92
CA TYR A 28 7.99 3.52 7.85
C TYR A 28 7.21 4.55 7.03
N VAL A 29 7.76 5.73 6.85
CA VAL A 29 7.14 6.79 6.04
C VAL A 29 7.98 6.99 4.79
N ALA A 30 7.35 7.04 3.63
CA ALA A 30 8.04 7.26 2.38
C ALA A 30 8.88 8.54 2.45
N GLU A 31 10.12 8.46 1.95
CA GLU A 31 11.13 9.50 2.11
C GLU A 31 11.39 10.28 0.83
N ASP A 32 11.15 9.66 -0.32
CA ASP A 32 11.36 10.27 -1.62
C ASP A 32 10.08 10.23 -2.45
N PHE A 33 9.99 11.11 -3.43
CA PHE A 33 8.75 11.30 -4.20
C PHE A 33 9.06 11.55 -5.66
N ALA A 34 8.13 11.15 -6.52
CA ALA A 34 8.09 11.53 -7.91
C ALA A 34 7.16 12.74 -8.03
N THR A 35 7.64 13.77 -8.70
CA THR A 35 6.92 15.04 -8.80
C THR A 35 6.58 15.36 -10.26
N ASP A 36 5.53 16.17 -10.43
CA ASP A 36 5.21 16.71 -11.74
C ASP A 36 6.05 17.98 -12.01
N GLU A 37 5.82 18.63 -13.14
CA GLU A 37 6.53 19.84 -13.55
C GLU A 37 6.31 21.03 -12.62
N ASN A 38 5.28 20.98 -11.78
CA ASN A 38 4.97 22.02 -10.79
C ASN A 38 5.51 21.69 -9.40
N GLY A 39 6.20 20.56 -9.25
CA GLY A 39 6.75 20.14 -7.96
C GLY A 39 5.76 19.42 -7.06
N ALA A 40 4.56 19.10 -7.55
CA ALA A 40 3.60 18.33 -6.75
C ALA A 40 4.05 16.89 -6.61
N LYS A 41 4.01 16.39 -5.38
CA LYS A 41 4.40 15.00 -5.06
C LYS A 41 3.23 14.08 -5.40
N LEU A 42 3.30 13.38 -6.51
CA LEU A 42 2.21 12.59 -7.06
C LEU A 42 2.43 11.08 -6.99
N ASP A 43 3.59 10.64 -6.54
CA ASP A 43 3.90 9.25 -6.23
C ASP A 43 5.06 9.23 -5.25
N ILE A 44 5.30 8.10 -4.59
CA ILE A 44 6.54 7.90 -3.85
C ILE A 44 7.66 7.56 -4.83
N GLY A 45 8.89 7.80 -4.43
CA GLY A 45 10.05 7.60 -5.29
C GLY A 45 10.57 6.17 -5.26
N GLU A 46 11.66 5.94 -5.99
CA GLU A 46 12.23 4.60 -6.16
C GLU A 46 12.76 4.02 -4.85
N THR A 47 13.40 4.83 -4.01
CA THR A 47 13.95 4.36 -2.75
C THR A 47 12.85 3.89 -1.80
N SER A 48 11.81 4.70 -1.65
CA SER A 48 10.66 4.34 -0.81
C SER A 48 9.92 3.12 -1.36
N THR A 49 9.76 3.05 -2.68
CA THR A 49 9.12 1.90 -3.33
C THR A 49 9.89 0.62 -3.05
N ALA A 50 11.23 0.65 -3.21
CA ALA A 50 12.07 -0.52 -2.95
C ALA A 50 11.97 -0.98 -1.50
N LYS A 51 11.92 -0.03 -0.57
CA LYS A 51 11.77 -0.34 0.86
C LYS A 51 10.44 -1.02 1.14
N ILE A 52 9.35 -0.51 0.59
CA ILE A 52 8.02 -1.10 0.79
C ILE A 52 7.92 -2.47 0.16
N VAL A 53 8.46 -2.65 -1.05
CA VAL A 53 8.49 -3.96 -1.71
C VAL A 53 9.29 -4.97 -0.89
N ASP A 54 10.40 -4.55 -0.30
CA ASP A 54 11.19 -5.41 0.58
C ASP A 54 10.39 -5.82 1.83
N LEU A 55 9.66 -4.89 2.43
CA LEU A 55 8.79 -5.21 3.56
C LEU A 55 7.68 -6.18 3.17
N VAL A 56 7.10 -6.02 1.98
CA VAL A 56 6.10 -6.94 1.45
C VAL A 56 6.68 -8.35 1.32
N ALA A 57 7.90 -8.46 0.83
CA ALA A 57 8.55 -9.76 0.64
C ALA A 57 8.77 -10.51 1.94
N GLN A 58 8.88 -9.81 3.06
CA GLN A 58 9.11 -10.40 4.37
C GLN A 58 7.82 -10.67 5.16
N ALA A 59 6.70 -10.13 4.72
CA ALA A 59 5.45 -10.20 5.47
C ALA A 59 4.73 -11.52 5.29
N ARG A 60 3.99 -11.95 6.29
CA ARG A 60 3.11 -13.12 6.24
C ARG A 60 1.66 -12.73 5.97
N THR A 61 1.28 -11.55 6.40
CA THR A 61 -0.03 -10.98 6.17
C THR A 61 0.15 -9.53 5.77
N ILE A 62 -0.50 -9.13 4.68
CA ILE A 62 -0.38 -7.79 4.13
C ILE A 62 -1.78 -7.21 3.96
N VAL A 63 -1.98 -6.03 4.51
CA VAL A 63 -3.21 -5.25 4.29
C VAL A 63 -2.83 -3.97 3.55
N TRP A 64 -3.44 -3.74 2.42
CA TRP A 64 -3.18 -2.55 1.61
C TRP A 64 -4.46 -1.74 1.44
N ASN A 65 -4.41 -0.49 1.88
CA ASN A 65 -5.51 0.45 1.76
C ASN A 65 -4.97 1.81 1.32
N GLY A 66 -5.29 2.20 0.11
CA GLY A 66 -4.86 3.47 -0.48
C GLY A 66 -3.71 3.32 -1.45
N THR A 67 -3.87 3.89 -2.64
CA THR A 67 -2.81 3.90 -3.64
C THR A 67 -1.65 4.79 -3.19
N LEU A 68 -0.44 4.47 -3.63
CA LEU A 68 0.77 5.20 -3.22
C LEU A 68 1.00 6.45 -4.05
N GLY A 69 0.35 6.57 -5.19
CA GLY A 69 0.44 7.71 -6.06
C GLY A 69 -0.86 7.95 -6.81
N MET A 70 -0.84 8.93 -7.69
CA MET A 70 -1.99 9.28 -8.52
C MET A 70 -2.05 8.32 -9.72
N VAL A 71 -2.62 7.15 -9.48
CA VAL A 71 -2.61 6.03 -10.45
C VAL A 71 -3.43 6.29 -11.72
N GLU A 72 -4.22 7.34 -11.75
CA GLU A 72 -4.92 7.80 -12.93
C GLU A 72 -3.95 8.28 -14.02
N ASP A 73 -2.73 8.66 -13.62
CA ASP A 73 -1.66 9.08 -14.51
C ASP A 73 -0.55 8.02 -14.50
N GLU A 74 -0.24 7.45 -15.68
CA GLU A 74 0.77 6.39 -15.80
C GLU A 74 2.14 6.80 -15.27
N ARG A 75 2.47 8.09 -15.28
CA ARG A 75 3.74 8.59 -14.74
C ARG A 75 3.85 8.38 -13.23
N PHE A 76 2.72 8.24 -12.55
CA PHE A 76 2.63 8.21 -11.08
C PHE A 76 2.00 6.93 -10.54
N GLU A 77 2.04 5.84 -11.31
CA GLU A 77 1.55 4.53 -10.85
C GLU A 77 2.66 3.55 -10.51
N LYS A 78 3.92 3.90 -10.72
CA LYS A 78 5.05 2.95 -10.61
C LYS A 78 5.12 2.28 -9.25
N ALA A 79 4.98 3.05 -8.17
CA ALA A 79 5.05 2.49 -6.82
C ALA A 79 3.86 1.57 -6.53
N SER A 80 2.64 2.01 -6.86
CA SER A 80 1.45 1.19 -6.65
C SER A 80 1.50 -0.09 -7.49
N LEU A 81 2.00 0.00 -8.72
CA LEU A 81 2.18 -1.18 -9.56
C LEU A 81 3.20 -2.15 -8.96
N ALA A 82 4.34 -1.64 -8.49
CA ALA A 82 5.37 -2.48 -7.88
C ALA A 82 4.84 -3.20 -6.64
N VAL A 83 4.09 -2.51 -5.79
CA VAL A 83 3.48 -3.11 -4.60
C VAL A 83 2.42 -4.14 -5.00
N ALA A 84 1.59 -3.84 -5.99
CA ALA A 84 0.58 -4.78 -6.47
C ALA A 84 1.22 -6.06 -6.99
N GLU A 85 2.28 -5.94 -7.78
CA GLU A 85 3.01 -7.09 -8.31
C GLU A 85 3.67 -7.90 -7.20
N ALA A 86 4.29 -7.23 -6.24
CA ALA A 86 4.92 -7.91 -5.11
C ALA A 86 3.89 -8.65 -4.25
N MET A 87 2.77 -8.01 -3.93
CA MET A 87 1.69 -8.64 -3.17
C MET A 87 1.05 -9.80 -3.93
N GLY A 88 0.84 -9.62 -5.22
CA GLY A 88 0.20 -10.64 -6.05
C GLY A 88 1.07 -11.85 -6.33
N SER A 89 2.34 -11.79 -5.99
CA SER A 89 3.33 -12.85 -6.24
C SER A 89 3.84 -13.51 -4.96
N THR A 90 3.40 -13.06 -3.80
CA THR A 90 3.84 -13.62 -2.52
C THR A 90 2.90 -14.72 -2.04
N ASP A 91 3.40 -15.59 -1.17
CA ASP A 91 2.60 -16.62 -0.48
C ASP A 91 1.89 -16.06 0.76
N ALA A 92 2.13 -14.81 1.12
CA ALA A 92 1.47 -14.18 2.25
C ALA A 92 -0.03 -14.08 2.05
N LEU A 93 -0.76 -13.96 3.15
CA LEU A 93 -2.18 -13.61 3.09
C LEU A 93 -2.29 -12.14 2.69
N THR A 94 -2.99 -11.87 1.62
CA THR A 94 -3.09 -10.51 1.06
C THR A 94 -4.52 -10.01 1.09
N VAL A 95 -4.70 -8.81 1.63
CA VAL A 95 -6.00 -8.15 1.73
C VAL A 95 -5.87 -6.75 1.12
N VAL A 96 -6.76 -6.44 0.20
CA VAL A 96 -6.83 -5.12 -0.44
C VAL A 96 -8.17 -4.50 -0.09
N GLY A 97 -8.15 -3.29 0.47
CA GLY A 97 -9.36 -2.56 0.85
C GLY A 97 -9.38 -1.16 0.28
N GLY A 98 -10.58 -0.56 0.31
CA GLY A 98 -10.81 0.79 -0.22
C GLY A 98 -11.17 0.79 -1.69
N GLY A 99 -12.08 1.71 -2.07
CA GLY A 99 -12.60 1.75 -3.44
C GLY A 99 -11.53 2.03 -4.50
N ASP A 100 -10.68 3.02 -4.24
CA ASP A 100 -9.63 3.40 -5.20
C ASP A 100 -8.59 2.31 -5.37
N THR A 101 -8.17 1.71 -4.26
CA THR A 101 -7.16 0.65 -4.27
C THR A 101 -7.67 -0.60 -4.94
N THR A 102 -8.89 -1.03 -4.61
CA THR A 102 -9.49 -2.21 -5.22
C THR A 102 -9.70 -2.03 -6.72
N GLY A 103 -10.16 -0.85 -7.13
CA GLY A 103 -10.31 -0.52 -8.56
C GLY A 103 -8.97 -0.59 -9.28
N TYR A 104 -7.92 -0.08 -8.67
CA TYR A 104 -6.59 -0.14 -9.25
C TYR A 104 -6.07 -1.58 -9.33
N VAL A 105 -6.23 -2.37 -8.28
CA VAL A 105 -5.80 -3.78 -8.27
C VAL A 105 -6.55 -4.58 -9.33
N GLU A 106 -7.84 -4.35 -9.51
CA GLU A 106 -8.60 -5.00 -10.57
C GLU A 106 -8.05 -4.65 -11.96
N LYS A 107 -7.65 -3.40 -12.15
CA LYS A 107 -7.01 -2.97 -13.40
C LYS A 107 -5.67 -3.70 -13.62
N VAL A 108 -4.87 -3.85 -12.57
CA VAL A 108 -3.61 -4.59 -12.63
C VAL A 108 -3.84 -6.05 -12.97
N LEU A 109 -4.86 -6.67 -12.37
CA LEU A 109 -5.22 -8.06 -12.65
C LEU A 109 -5.65 -8.28 -14.10
N ARG A 110 -6.28 -7.30 -14.74
CA ARG A 110 -6.59 -7.39 -16.16
C ARG A 110 -5.34 -7.38 -17.03
N ARG A 111 -4.28 -6.68 -16.59
CA ARG A 111 -2.99 -6.66 -17.29
C ARG A 111 -2.18 -7.92 -17.01
N ASN A 112 -2.29 -8.46 -15.80
CA ASN A 112 -1.53 -9.63 -15.36
C ASN A 112 -2.42 -10.56 -14.52
N PRO A 113 -3.15 -11.48 -15.19
CA PRO A 113 -4.08 -12.38 -14.49
C PRO A 113 -3.42 -13.43 -13.60
N ASN A 114 -2.09 -13.55 -13.65
CA ASN A 114 -1.37 -14.53 -12.82
C ASN A 114 -1.16 -14.05 -11.38
N LEU A 115 -1.39 -12.78 -11.12
CA LEU A 115 -1.29 -12.25 -9.75
C LEU A 115 -2.46 -12.75 -8.92
N HIS A 116 -2.22 -12.95 -7.63
CA HIS A 116 -3.22 -13.49 -6.71
C HIS A 116 -3.35 -12.63 -5.46
N PHE A 117 -4.59 -12.33 -5.11
CA PHE A 117 -4.93 -11.61 -3.87
C PHE A 117 -6.00 -12.42 -3.14
N ASN A 118 -5.82 -12.64 -1.83
CA ASN A 118 -6.73 -13.46 -1.05
C ASN A 118 -8.09 -12.80 -0.84
N LEU A 119 -8.11 -11.49 -0.60
CA LEU A 119 -9.35 -10.75 -0.41
C LEU A 119 -9.22 -9.37 -1.04
N ILE A 120 -10.18 -9.03 -1.89
CA ILE A 120 -10.33 -7.71 -2.47
C ILE A 120 -11.71 -7.20 -2.06
N SER A 121 -11.75 -6.09 -1.31
CA SER A 121 -12.99 -5.57 -0.75
C SER A 121 -13.18 -4.10 -1.11
N THR A 122 -14.32 -3.78 -1.72
CA THR A 122 -14.68 -2.41 -2.05
C THR A 122 -15.15 -1.61 -0.84
N GLY A 123 -15.59 -2.30 0.22
CA GLY A 123 -15.99 -1.66 1.46
C GLY A 123 -14.84 -1.58 2.45
N GLY A 124 -13.75 -0.88 2.09
CA GLY A 124 -12.49 -0.88 2.81
C GLY A 124 -12.59 -0.87 4.33
N GLY A 125 -13.51 -0.08 4.90
CA GLY A 125 -13.71 -0.03 6.34
C GLY A 125 -14.15 -1.35 6.94
N ALA A 126 -15.08 -2.05 6.27
CA ALA A 126 -15.60 -3.32 6.79
C ALA A 126 -14.52 -4.40 6.86
N SER A 127 -13.69 -4.51 5.83
CA SER A 127 -12.58 -5.47 5.81
C SER A 127 -11.56 -5.18 6.89
N LEU A 128 -11.21 -3.90 7.06
CA LEU A 128 -10.23 -3.49 8.06
C LEU A 128 -10.77 -3.69 9.47
N GLU A 129 -12.06 -3.45 9.69
CA GLU A 129 -12.68 -3.71 10.99
C GLU A 129 -12.63 -5.19 11.37
N LEU A 130 -12.91 -6.08 10.42
CA LEU A 130 -12.80 -7.52 10.67
C LEU A 130 -11.38 -7.92 11.10
N LEU A 131 -10.38 -7.33 10.45
CA LEU A 131 -9.00 -7.64 10.72
C LEU A 131 -8.48 -6.98 11.99
N SER A 132 -8.97 -5.79 12.33
CA SER A 132 -8.47 -5.02 13.49
C SER A 132 -8.71 -5.69 14.83
N GLY A 133 -9.65 -6.63 14.91
CA GLY A 133 -9.88 -7.42 16.11
C GLY A 133 -8.96 -8.63 16.27
N LYS A 134 -8.04 -8.85 15.33
CA LYS A 134 -7.14 -10.00 15.33
C LYS A 134 -5.70 -9.53 15.30
N LYS A 135 -4.82 -10.31 15.93
CA LYS A 135 -3.39 -10.06 15.84
C LYS A 135 -2.91 -10.50 14.47
N LEU A 136 -2.40 -9.56 13.67
CA LEU A 136 -1.93 -9.81 12.30
C LEU A 136 -0.43 -9.59 12.23
N PRO A 137 0.38 -10.67 12.16
CA PRO A 137 1.80 -10.49 11.87
C PRO A 137 1.94 -10.10 10.39
N GLY A 138 2.54 -8.96 10.10
CA GLY A 138 2.71 -8.56 8.73
C GLY A 138 2.88 -7.08 8.52
N LEU A 139 2.62 -6.67 7.30
CA LEU A 139 2.80 -5.31 6.82
C LEU A 139 1.44 -4.69 6.49
N GLU A 140 1.28 -3.44 6.87
CA GLU A 140 0.11 -2.66 6.51
C GLU A 140 0.56 -1.39 5.78
N VAL A 141 -0.06 -1.11 4.64
CA VAL A 141 0.19 0.11 3.87
C VAL A 141 -1.04 0.99 3.96
N LEU A 142 -0.87 2.20 4.51
CA LEU A 142 -1.97 3.12 4.74
C LEU A 142 -1.84 4.36 3.89
N GLN A 143 -2.98 4.88 3.45
CA GLN A 143 -3.06 6.16 2.79
C GLN A 143 -4.38 6.82 3.18
N ASP A 144 -4.30 8.11 3.50
CA ASP A 144 -5.49 8.92 3.74
C ASP A 144 -6.13 9.29 2.40
N ASN A 145 -7.41 9.07 2.30
CA ASN A 145 -8.18 9.47 1.14
C ASN A 145 -8.84 10.84 1.38
#